data_5f3ef9c1b706002489364f0a4459866e
#
_entry.id   5f3ef9c1b706002489364f0a4459866e
#
_cell.length_a   1.000
_cell.length_b   1.000
_cell.length_c   1.000
_cell.angle_alpha   90.00
_cell.angle_beta   90.00
_cell.angle_gamma   90.00
#
_symmetry.space_group_name_H-M   'P 1'
#
loop_
_entity.id
_entity.type
_entity.pdbx_description
1 polymer ?
#
loop_
_entity_poly.entity_id
_entity_poly.type
_entity_poly.pdbx_seq_one_letter_code
_entity_poly.pdbx_strand_id
1 'polypeptide(L)'
;DAFSSHMDYSDLLPKPYVVEASTALFDRLSGGYYEGFTATASGFYAPQGRMLRAELAHPENNHKIESFSFDGWRVCNFEMESSALYGLGKLMGHQCMTICVVVANRVNEQFCSDYHPYVKNLVYNTLERL
;
A
#
# COMPACT_ATOMS: atom_id res chain seq x y z
N ASP A 1 -5.22 7.57 -16.37
CA ASP A 1 -5.62 6.57 -15.39
C ASP A 1 -6.26 7.18 -14.16
N ALA A 2 -7.25 6.48 -13.58
CA ALA A 2 -8.10 6.98 -12.49
C ALA A 2 -7.27 7.49 -11.29
N PHE A 3 -6.24 6.75 -10.86
CA PHE A 3 -5.40 7.15 -9.73
C PHE A 3 -4.60 8.43 -10.02
N SER A 4 -3.93 8.52 -11.17
CA SER A 4 -3.16 9.72 -11.55
C SER A 4 -4.04 10.96 -11.62
N SER A 5 -5.25 10.83 -12.18
CA SER A 5 -6.22 11.93 -12.25
C SER A 5 -6.73 12.34 -10.88
N HIS A 6 -7.01 11.38 -10.00
CA HIS A 6 -7.46 11.65 -8.62
C HIS A 6 -6.39 12.37 -7.79
N MET A 7 -5.13 11.95 -7.95
CA MET A 7 -3.99 12.51 -7.23
C MET A 7 -3.55 13.88 -7.76
N ASP A 8 -4.01 14.29 -8.93
CA ASP A 8 -3.51 15.50 -9.61
C ASP A 8 -1.98 15.45 -9.75
N TYR A 9 -1.49 14.32 -10.29
CA TYR A 9 -0.06 14.02 -10.33
C TYR A 9 0.67 14.97 -11.28
N SER A 10 1.73 15.59 -10.78
CA SER A 10 2.57 16.49 -11.56
C SER A 10 3.25 15.75 -12.71
N ASP A 11 3.26 16.34 -13.90
CA ASP A 11 4.00 15.81 -15.07
C ASP A 11 5.53 15.77 -14.87
N LEU A 12 6.03 16.43 -13.83
CA LEU A 12 7.44 16.41 -13.45
C LEU A 12 7.84 15.14 -12.66
N LEU A 13 6.85 14.37 -12.20
CA LEU A 13 7.08 13.14 -11.44
C LEU A 13 6.81 11.91 -12.32
N PRO A 14 7.50 10.79 -12.07
CA PRO A 14 7.17 9.53 -12.71
C PRO A 14 5.71 9.17 -12.48
N LYS A 15 5.00 8.82 -13.54
CA LYS A 15 3.60 8.40 -13.41
C LYS A 15 3.50 7.13 -12.57
N PRO A 16 2.54 7.05 -11.65
CA PRO A 16 2.29 5.83 -10.92
C PRO A 16 1.86 4.70 -11.87
N TYR A 17 2.23 3.49 -11.52
CA TYR A 17 1.80 2.29 -12.22
C TYR A 17 1.04 1.37 -11.26
N VAL A 18 0.20 0.52 -11.81
CA VAL A 18 -0.58 -0.46 -11.04
C VAL A 18 -0.15 -1.86 -11.44
N VAL A 19 0.11 -2.69 -10.46
CA VAL A 19 0.42 -4.12 -10.65
C VAL A 19 -0.49 -4.94 -9.76
N GLU A 20 -1.13 -5.93 -10.35
CA GLU A 20 -2.03 -6.83 -9.63
C GLU A 20 -1.24 -7.89 -8.86
N ALA A 21 -1.74 -8.27 -7.68
CA ALA A 21 -1.30 -9.44 -6.97
C ALA A 21 -1.58 -10.72 -7.79
N SER A 22 -0.90 -11.82 -7.46
CA SER A 22 -1.25 -13.13 -8.00
C SER A 22 -2.66 -13.52 -7.57
N THR A 23 -3.54 -13.78 -8.54
CA THR A 23 -4.92 -14.25 -8.29
C THR A 23 -4.90 -15.55 -7.47
N ALA A 24 -4.01 -16.50 -7.79
CA ALA A 24 -3.93 -17.76 -7.08
C ALA A 24 -3.55 -17.60 -5.59
N LEU A 25 -2.63 -16.67 -5.27
CA LEU A 25 -2.30 -16.34 -3.89
C LEU A 25 -3.42 -15.56 -3.21
N PHE A 26 -4.05 -14.65 -3.94
CA PHE A 26 -5.16 -13.86 -3.42
C PHE A 26 -6.34 -14.74 -3.01
N ASP A 27 -6.80 -15.62 -3.89
CA ASP A 27 -7.92 -16.55 -3.62
C ASP A 27 -7.64 -17.46 -2.43
N ARG A 28 -6.37 -17.83 -2.25
CA ARG A 28 -5.96 -18.75 -1.16
C ARG A 28 -5.80 -18.04 0.18
N LEU A 29 -5.31 -16.80 0.19
CA LEU A 29 -4.81 -16.14 1.39
C LEU A 29 -5.67 -14.96 1.88
N SER A 30 -6.52 -14.35 1.04
CA SER A 30 -7.24 -13.11 1.38
C SER A 30 -8.34 -13.32 2.43
N GLY A 31 -8.89 -14.51 2.53
CA GLY A 31 -10.04 -14.79 3.39
C GLY A 31 -9.85 -14.34 4.86
N GLY A 32 -10.74 -13.45 5.33
CA GLY A 32 -10.72 -12.91 6.68
C GLY A 32 -9.85 -11.65 6.88
N TYR A 33 -9.29 -11.12 5.79
CA TYR A 33 -8.56 -9.85 5.78
C TYR A 33 -9.33 -8.77 5.02
N TYR A 34 -8.98 -7.50 5.26
CA TYR A 34 -9.45 -6.39 4.44
C TYR A 34 -8.70 -6.40 3.10
N GLU A 35 -9.47 -6.30 2.03
CA GLU A 35 -8.97 -6.31 0.66
C GLU A 35 -9.00 -4.90 0.09
N GLY A 36 -7.99 -4.53 -0.71
CA GLY A 36 -7.92 -3.21 -1.31
C GLY A 36 -6.60 -2.95 -2.01
N PHE A 37 -6.39 -1.68 -2.38
CA PHE A 37 -5.13 -1.24 -2.97
C PHE A 37 -4.08 -1.02 -1.88
N THR A 38 -2.84 -1.38 -2.20
CA THR A 38 -1.65 -0.94 -1.47
C THR A 38 -1.00 0.21 -2.24
N ALA A 39 -0.83 1.34 -1.60
CA ALA A 39 -0.08 2.46 -2.16
C ALA A 39 1.39 2.34 -1.75
N THR A 40 2.30 2.23 -2.73
CA THR A 40 3.74 2.17 -2.48
C THR A 40 4.36 3.55 -2.70
N ALA A 41 4.92 4.13 -1.64
CA ALA A 41 5.62 5.40 -1.72
C ALA A 41 7.09 5.23 -2.12
N SER A 42 7.59 6.14 -2.93
CA SER A 42 9.01 6.16 -3.34
C SER A 42 9.97 6.64 -2.25
N GLY A 43 9.49 7.05 -1.09
CA GLY A 43 10.30 7.54 0.01
C GLY A 43 9.54 7.69 1.32
N PHE A 44 10.30 7.67 2.42
CA PHE A 44 9.76 7.65 3.78
C PHE A 44 9.21 9.00 4.25
N TYR A 45 9.82 10.11 3.82
CA TYR A 45 9.48 11.44 4.32
C TYR A 45 8.39 12.13 3.49
N ALA A 46 8.74 13.05 2.62
CA ALA A 46 7.80 13.84 1.84
C ALA A 46 6.80 13.00 1.01
N PRO A 47 7.20 11.90 0.33
CA PRO A 47 6.24 11.06 -0.39
C PRO A 47 5.17 10.42 0.50
N GLN A 48 5.45 10.29 1.80
CA GLN A 48 4.49 9.82 2.80
C GLN A 48 3.91 10.93 3.68
N GLY A 49 4.00 12.19 3.25
CA GLY A 49 3.42 13.33 3.94
C GLY A 49 4.14 13.74 5.23
N ARG A 50 5.41 13.32 5.43
CA ARG A 50 6.20 13.76 6.58
C ARG A 50 7.00 15.00 6.23
N MET A 51 6.64 16.11 6.84
CA MET A 51 7.38 17.36 6.76
C MET A 51 8.59 17.32 7.71
N LEU A 52 9.75 17.77 7.24
CA LEU A 52 10.94 17.99 8.05
C LEU A 52 11.33 19.47 8.04
N ARG A 53 12.31 19.84 7.19
CA ARG A 53 12.80 21.22 7.09
C ARG A 53 12.11 22.04 6.01
N ALA A 54 11.76 21.36 4.90
CA ALA A 54 11.06 21.96 3.79
C ALA A 54 9.56 21.65 3.88
N GLU A 55 8.75 22.56 3.38
CA GLU A 55 7.33 22.35 3.22
C GLU A 55 7.06 21.25 2.19
N LEU A 56 5.93 20.57 2.36
CA LEU A 56 5.48 19.55 1.40
C LEU A 56 4.96 20.25 0.14
N ALA A 57 5.38 19.80 -1.02
CA ALA A 57 4.83 20.27 -2.29
C ALA A 57 3.32 19.94 -2.43
N HIS A 58 2.89 18.84 -1.81
CA HIS A 58 1.50 18.37 -1.83
C HIS A 58 1.08 17.94 -0.42
N PRO A 59 0.74 18.88 0.47
CA PRO A 59 0.37 18.56 1.86
C PRO A 59 -0.91 17.71 1.97
N GLU A 60 -1.81 17.78 0.97
CA GLU A 60 -3.05 17.02 0.89
C GLU A 60 -2.87 15.57 0.41
N ASN A 61 -1.65 15.15 0.10
CA ASN A 61 -1.38 13.86 -0.56
C ASN A 61 -1.96 12.65 0.20
N ASN A 62 -1.80 12.62 1.53
CA ASN A 62 -2.32 11.52 2.33
C ASN A 62 -3.85 11.46 2.30
N HIS A 63 -4.54 12.59 2.33
CA HIS A 63 -6.00 12.65 2.21
C HIS A 63 -6.48 12.22 0.82
N LYS A 64 -5.77 12.61 -0.23
CA LYS A 64 -6.06 12.15 -1.60
C LYS A 64 -5.89 10.63 -1.71
N ILE A 65 -4.81 10.06 -1.17
CA ILE A 65 -4.60 8.60 -1.16
C ILE A 65 -5.73 7.90 -0.41
N GLU A 66 -6.09 8.37 0.79
CA GLU A 66 -7.16 7.79 1.61
C GLU A 66 -8.53 7.83 0.91
N SER A 67 -8.83 8.93 0.23
CA SER A 67 -10.12 9.13 -0.45
C SER A 67 -10.22 8.41 -1.79
N PHE A 68 -9.12 7.86 -2.30
CA PHE A 68 -9.14 7.16 -3.58
C PHE A 68 -9.94 5.86 -3.50
N SER A 69 -10.86 5.69 -4.44
CA SER A 69 -11.57 4.44 -4.67
C SER A 69 -11.75 4.19 -6.17
N PHE A 70 -11.73 2.94 -6.55
CA PHE A 70 -11.94 2.51 -7.92
C PHE A 70 -12.58 1.12 -7.94
N ASP A 71 -13.68 0.97 -8.65
CA ASP A 71 -14.42 -0.29 -8.79
C ASP A 71 -14.79 -0.96 -7.43
N GLY A 72 -15.19 -0.15 -6.46
CA GLY A 72 -15.54 -0.62 -5.10
C GLY A 72 -14.35 -0.86 -4.17
N TRP A 73 -13.12 -0.82 -4.68
CA TRP A 73 -11.90 -0.96 -3.91
C TRP A 73 -11.37 0.40 -3.45
N ARG A 74 -10.69 0.42 -2.31
CA ARG A 74 -10.05 1.62 -1.77
C ARG A 74 -8.62 1.30 -1.31
N VAL A 75 -7.83 2.35 -1.03
CA VAL A 75 -6.50 2.17 -0.46
C VAL A 75 -6.63 1.74 1.00
N CYS A 76 -6.11 0.56 1.32
CA CYS A 76 -6.13 -0.04 2.66
C CYS A 76 -4.77 -0.02 3.33
N ASN A 77 -3.69 0.15 2.57
CA ASN A 77 -2.33 0.10 3.07
C ASN A 77 -1.43 1.08 2.33
N PHE A 78 -0.43 1.62 3.05
CA PHE A 78 0.56 2.55 2.52
C PHE A 78 1.95 2.15 3.03
N GLU A 79 2.81 1.70 2.12
CA GLU A 79 4.12 1.12 2.41
C GLU A 79 5.15 1.51 1.32
N MET A 80 6.28 0.81 1.19
CA MET A 80 7.39 1.25 0.33
C MET A 80 7.98 0.15 -0.56
N GLU A 81 7.46 -1.08 -0.54
CA GLU A 81 8.11 -2.24 -1.16
C GLU A 81 7.25 -3.00 -2.17
N SER A 82 5.93 -3.04 -1.98
CA SER A 82 5.03 -3.95 -2.71
C SER A 82 5.02 -3.74 -4.22
N SER A 83 5.07 -2.50 -4.70
CA SER A 83 5.03 -2.25 -6.14
C SER A 83 6.27 -2.81 -6.86
N ALA A 84 7.44 -2.69 -6.25
CA ALA A 84 8.68 -3.26 -6.78
C ALA A 84 8.64 -4.79 -6.75
N LEU A 85 8.18 -5.37 -5.64
CA LEU A 85 8.03 -6.83 -5.51
C LEU A 85 7.10 -7.39 -6.59
N TYR A 86 5.93 -6.76 -6.80
CA TYR A 86 4.96 -7.22 -7.79
C TYR A 86 5.46 -7.01 -9.21
N GLY A 87 6.02 -5.84 -9.51
CA GLY A 87 6.54 -5.51 -10.83
C GLY A 87 7.65 -6.46 -11.25
N LEU A 88 8.65 -6.66 -10.42
CA LEU A 88 9.77 -7.56 -10.67
C LEU A 88 9.29 -9.02 -10.69
N GLY A 89 8.46 -9.43 -9.75
CA GLY A 89 7.89 -10.78 -9.71
C GLY A 89 7.14 -11.12 -11.00
N LYS A 90 6.30 -10.21 -11.49
CA LYS A 90 5.59 -10.41 -12.75
C LYS A 90 6.52 -10.52 -13.94
N LEU A 91 7.57 -9.68 -14.03
CA LEU A 91 8.58 -9.75 -15.09
C LEU A 91 9.37 -11.06 -15.07
N MET A 92 9.61 -11.61 -13.89
CA MET A 92 10.38 -12.85 -13.69
C MET A 92 9.51 -14.13 -13.67
N GLY A 93 8.19 -13.99 -13.85
CA GLY A 93 7.26 -15.12 -13.84
C GLY A 93 6.95 -15.69 -12.44
N HIS A 94 7.16 -14.89 -11.38
CA HIS A 94 6.84 -15.26 -10.01
C HIS A 94 5.44 -14.78 -9.61
N GLN A 95 4.83 -15.51 -8.69
CA GLN A 95 3.58 -15.12 -8.05
C GLN A 95 3.89 -14.31 -6.79
N CYS A 96 3.32 -13.11 -6.70
CA CYS A 96 3.54 -12.20 -5.59
C CYS A 96 2.22 -11.71 -5.00
N MET A 97 2.19 -11.60 -3.68
CA MET A 97 1.09 -11.01 -2.90
C MET A 97 1.67 -10.42 -1.62
N THR A 98 1.10 -9.32 -1.17
CA THR A 98 1.45 -8.69 0.11
C THR A 98 0.27 -8.78 1.07
N ILE A 99 0.54 -9.19 2.30
CA ILE A 99 -0.40 -9.14 3.41
C ILE A 99 0.27 -8.33 4.51
N CYS A 100 -0.40 -7.29 5.01
CA CYS A 100 0.21 -6.33 5.93
C CYS A 100 -0.56 -6.22 7.24
N VAL A 101 0.17 -5.98 8.32
CA VAL A 101 -0.39 -5.45 9.56
C VAL A 101 -0.33 -3.93 9.50
N VAL A 102 -1.48 -3.26 9.61
CA VAL A 102 -1.52 -1.80 9.71
C VAL A 102 -1.08 -1.39 11.11
N VAL A 103 0.09 -0.79 11.23
CA VAL A 103 0.69 -0.38 12.50
C VAL A 103 0.46 1.09 12.83
N ALA A 104 0.04 1.89 11.86
CA ALA A 104 -0.24 3.31 12.01
C ALA A 104 -1.36 3.76 11.07
N ASN A 105 -2.28 4.55 11.58
CA ASN A 105 -3.22 5.33 10.78
C ASN A 105 -2.80 6.80 10.87
N ARG A 106 -2.22 7.32 9.80
CA ARG A 106 -1.63 8.67 9.79
C ARG A 106 -2.67 9.77 9.74
N VAL A 107 -3.81 9.50 9.12
CA VAL A 107 -4.90 10.48 9.00
C VAL A 107 -5.53 10.73 10.37
N ASN A 108 -5.70 9.66 11.16
CA ASN A 108 -6.28 9.73 12.50
C ASN A 108 -5.21 9.83 13.61
N GLU A 109 -3.93 9.94 13.27
CA GLU A 109 -2.80 10.01 14.22
C GLU A 109 -2.77 8.86 15.23
N GLN A 110 -3.23 7.69 14.82
CA GLN A 110 -3.29 6.49 15.66
C GLN A 110 -2.10 5.57 15.38
N PHE A 111 -1.52 5.02 16.43
CA PHE A 111 -0.36 4.13 16.37
C PHE A 111 -0.59 2.90 17.25
N CYS A 112 -0.22 1.74 16.73
CA CYS A 112 -0.17 0.50 17.51
C CYS A 112 1.15 0.46 18.30
N SER A 113 1.09 0.52 19.63
CA SER A 113 2.27 0.53 20.49
C SER A 113 2.98 -0.83 20.55
N ASP A 114 2.25 -1.93 20.41
CA ASP A 114 2.80 -3.28 20.34
C ASP A 114 2.15 -4.05 19.17
N TYR A 115 2.80 -4.02 18.03
CA TYR A 115 2.35 -4.72 16.81
C TYR A 115 2.93 -6.14 16.68
N HIS A 116 3.89 -6.55 17.49
CA HIS A 116 4.58 -7.83 17.38
C HIS A 116 3.66 -9.05 17.45
N PRO A 117 2.65 -9.11 18.37
CA PRO A 117 1.71 -10.23 18.41
C PRO A 117 0.90 -10.35 17.10
N TYR A 118 0.50 -9.21 16.51
CA TYR A 118 -0.28 -9.17 15.27
C TYR A 118 0.55 -9.67 14.08
N VAL A 119 1.82 -9.25 13.98
CA VAL A 119 2.72 -9.72 12.93
C VAL A 119 2.97 -11.23 13.08
N LYS A 120 3.24 -11.71 14.30
CA LYS A 120 3.43 -13.13 14.57
C LYS A 120 2.21 -13.96 14.16
N ASN A 121 1.02 -13.48 14.51
CA ASN A 121 -0.24 -14.14 14.16
C ASN A 121 -0.48 -14.12 12.65
N LEU A 122 -0.19 -13.00 11.98
CA LEU A 122 -0.28 -12.90 10.53
C LEU A 122 0.61 -13.92 9.83
N VAL A 123 1.88 -14.01 10.24
CA VAL A 123 2.84 -14.97 9.68
C VAL A 123 2.35 -16.41 9.88
N TYR A 124 1.93 -16.75 11.08
CA TYR A 124 1.42 -18.09 11.41
C TYR A 124 0.21 -18.45 10.53
N ASN A 125 -0.81 -17.58 10.51
CA ASN A 125 -2.03 -17.81 9.74
C ASN A 125 -1.77 -17.89 8.23
N THR A 126 -0.79 -17.15 7.73
CA THR A 126 -0.41 -17.18 6.32
C THR A 126 0.28 -18.52 5.98
N LEU A 127 1.21 -18.95 6.82
CA LEU A 127 1.93 -20.22 6.59
C LEU A 127 1.02 -21.45 6.67
N GLU A 128 0.00 -21.43 7.54
CA GLU A 128 -0.98 -22.53 7.61
C GLU A 128 -1.88 -22.64 6.37
N ARG A 129 -1.96 -21.57 5.58
CA ARG A 129 -2.77 -21.54 4.35
C ARG A 129 -1.96 -21.80 3.08
N LEU A 130 -0.64 -21.79 3.14
CA LEU A 130 0.27 -22.11 2.03
C LEU A 130 0.40 -23.64 1.85
#